data_52aea9a2aeb4c9a4e84a49e994bd7813
#
_entry.id   52aea9a2aeb4c9a4e84a49e994bd7813
#
_cell.length_a   1.000
_cell.length_b   1.000
_cell.length_c   1.000
_cell.angle_alpha   90.00
_cell.angle_beta   90.00
_cell.angle_gamma   90.00
#
_symmetry.space_group_name_H-M   'P 1'
#
loop_
_entity.id
_entity.type
_entity.pdbx_description
1 polymer ?
#
loop_
_entity_poly.entity_id
_entity_poly.type
_entity_poly.pdbx_seq_one_letter_code
_entity_poly.pdbx_strand_id
1 'polypeptide(L)'
;VASTGNGSPLRFLSRLRMDYGLMAVIAFFLVVLTVLATVLRFLLPLLTEWAFRIRLHVTSVPYGTLLAYKRLLKKGGRVFRENLKSKTPHELSELFLSIGCDISCLCHYAEQILYAPGFVAPITQKQLCENYASACKALRRYRKTGRSGNHKADV
;
A
#
# COMPACT_ATOMS: atom_id res chain seq x y z
N VAL A 1 74.98 9.90 -7.89
CA VAL A 1 74.19 10.48 -8.95
C VAL A 1 72.80 10.01 -8.80
N ALA A 2 71.91 10.86 -8.20
CA ALA A 2 70.49 10.56 -7.92
C ALA A 2 69.70 10.90 -9.18
N SER A 3 69.04 9.91 -9.76
CA SER A 3 68.05 10.10 -10.82
C SER A 3 66.68 10.31 -10.21
N THR A 4 66.24 11.54 -10.12
CA THR A 4 64.91 11.96 -9.76
C THR A 4 63.96 11.60 -10.91
N GLY A 5 63.22 10.50 -10.73
CA GLY A 5 62.10 10.13 -11.59
C GLY A 5 60.92 11.07 -11.43
N ASN A 6 60.88 12.13 -12.25
CA ASN A 6 59.72 13.00 -12.40
C ASN A 6 58.56 12.24 -13.07
N GLY A 7 57.80 11.51 -12.27
CA GLY A 7 56.50 10.97 -12.65
C GLY A 7 55.50 12.11 -12.71
N SER A 8 55.37 12.75 -13.87
CA SER A 8 54.44 13.85 -14.05
C SER A 8 52.99 13.43 -13.72
N PRO A 9 52.26 14.17 -12.83
CA PRO A 9 50.91 13.85 -12.44
C PRO A 9 49.92 13.91 -13.63
N LEU A 10 50.33 14.44 -14.75
CA LEU A 10 49.57 14.50 -16.00
C LEU A 10 49.32 13.13 -16.65
N ARG A 11 50.17 12.10 -16.38
CA ARG A 11 49.96 10.74 -16.91
C ARG A 11 48.80 10.00 -16.19
N PHE A 12 48.42 10.43 -14.99
CA PHE A 12 47.25 9.88 -14.29
C PHE A 12 45.94 10.41 -14.85
N LEU A 13 45.92 11.67 -15.27
CA LEU A 13 44.75 12.32 -15.87
C LEU A 13 44.43 11.83 -17.29
N SER A 14 45.45 11.36 -18.05
CA SER A 14 45.20 10.80 -19.38
C SER A 14 44.58 9.39 -19.37
N ARG A 15 44.63 8.68 -18.23
CA ARG A 15 43.89 7.40 -18.03
C ARG A 15 42.42 7.61 -17.65
N LEU A 16 42.05 8.80 -17.23
CA LEU A 16 40.67 9.22 -17.00
C LEU A 16 40.01 9.80 -18.28
N ARG A 17 40.47 9.35 -19.46
CA ARG A 17 39.69 9.53 -20.69
C ARG A 17 38.44 8.63 -20.52
N MET A 18 37.53 9.10 -19.69
CA MET A 18 36.22 8.46 -19.57
C MET A 18 35.66 8.36 -20.97
N ASP A 19 35.47 7.13 -21.45
CA ASP A 19 34.74 6.89 -22.68
C ASP A 19 33.37 7.47 -22.53
N TYR A 20 33.14 8.65 -23.10
CA TYR A 20 31.81 9.32 -23.05
C TYR A 20 30.68 8.39 -23.51
N GLY A 21 31.01 7.42 -24.39
CA GLY A 21 30.10 6.34 -24.78
C GLY A 21 29.71 5.43 -23.62
N LEU A 22 30.68 5.00 -22.80
CA LEU A 22 30.38 4.16 -21.62
C LEU A 22 29.56 4.90 -20.59
N MET A 23 29.86 6.18 -20.32
CA MET A 23 29.11 7.01 -19.40
C MET A 23 27.68 7.26 -19.89
N ALA A 24 27.51 7.48 -21.19
CA ALA A 24 26.16 7.62 -21.79
C ALA A 24 25.34 6.33 -21.65
N VAL A 25 25.94 5.17 -21.85
CA VAL A 25 25.26 3.88 -21.68
C VAL A 25 24.88 3.65 -20.23
N ILE A 26 25.77 3.92 -19.27
CA ILE A 26 25.47 3.80 -17.83
C ILE A 26 24.34 4.75 -17.44
N ALA A 27 24.40 6.03 -17.88
CA ALA A 27 23.36 7.00 -17.61
C ALA A 27 22.00 6.56 -18.18
N PHE A 28 21.98 6.03 -19.40
CA PHE A 28 20.75 5.49 -20.01
C PHE A 28 20.18 4.33 -19.18
N PHE A 29 21.01 3.37 -18.76
CA PHE A 29 20.54 2.26 -17.91
C PHE A 29 20.00 2.75 -16.57
N LEU A 30 20.63 3.74 -15.94
CA LEU A 30 20.14 4.32 -14.69
C LEU A 30 18.76 5.01 -14.88
N VAL A 31 18.58 5.73 -15.98
CA VAL A 31 17.29 6.35 -16.30
C VAL A 31 16.22 5.28 -16.52
N VAL A 32 16.51 4.24 -17.30
CA VAL A 32 15.56 3.14 -17.53
C VAL A 32 15.21 2.43 -16.23
N LEU A 33 16.21 2.17 -15.38
CA LEU A 33 16.01 1.53 -14.08
C LEU A 33 15.14 2.37 -13.14
N THR A 34 15.36 3.69 -13.08
CA THR A 34 14.56 4.61 -12.25
C THR A 34 13.12 4.72 -12.75
N VAL A 35 12.92 4.77 -14.07
CA VAL A 35 11.58 4.76 -14.67
C VAL A 35 10.86 3.45 -14.34
N LEU A 36 11.53 2.31 -14.53
CA LEU A 36 10.98 0.99 -14.24
C LEU A 36 10.63 0.84 -12.75
N ALA A 37 11.52 1.26 -11.84
CA ALA A 37 11.26 1.25 -10.41
C ALA A 37 10.08 2.13 -10.02
N THR A 38 9.94 3.29 -10.65
CA THR A 38 8.81 4.21 -10.43
C THR A 38 7.49 3.58 -10.90
N VAL A 39 7.48 3.01 -12.10
CA VAL A 39 6.30 2.33 -12.66
C VAL A 39 5.90 1.15 -11.79
N LEU A 40 6.85 0.29 -11.38
CA LEU A 40 6.61 -0.82 -10.47
C LEU A 40 6.03 -0.35 -9.13
N ARG A 41 6.56 0.72 -8.55
CA ARG A 41 6.06 1.30 -7.28
C ARG A 41 4.60 1.74 -7.36
N PHE A 42 4.14 2.22 -8.52
CA PHE A 42 2.74 2.60 -8.73
C PHE A 42 1.85 1.41 -9.10
N LEU A 43 2.35 0.45 -9.88
CA LEU A 43 1.58 -0.71 -10.32
C LEU A 43 1.40 -1.77 -9.23
N LEU A 44 2.42 -2.03 -8.40
CA LEU A 44 2.36 -3.02 -7.33
C LEU A 44 1.14 -2.87 -6.40
N PRO A 45 0.81 -1.68 -5.86
CA PRO A 45 -0.37 -1.54 -5.00
C PRO A 45 -1.69 -1.74 -5.76
N LEU A 46 -1.74 -1.43 -7.06
CA LEU A 46 -2.92 -1.69 -7.89
C LEU A 46 -3.08 -3.19 -8.15
N LEU A 47 -2.01 -3.87 -8.54
CA LEU A 47 -2.00 -5.31 -8.77
C LEU A 47 -2.35 -6.10 -7.51
N THR A 48 -1.79 -5.72 -6.35
CA THR A 48 -2.11 -6.38 -5.07
C THR A 48 -3.56 -6.18 -4.66
N GLU A 49 -4.15 -5.02 -4.97
CA GLU A 49 -5.56 -4.77 -4.70
C GLU A 49 -6.47 -5.58 -5.63
N TRP A 50 -6.11 -5.63 -6.91
CA TRP A 50 -6.84 -6.39 -7.92
C TRP A 50 -6.77 -7.91 -7.63
N ALA A 51 -5.57 -8.43 -7.36
CA ALA A 51 -5.37 -9.82 -6.97
C ALA A 51 -6.15 -10.18 -5.69
N PHE A 52 -6.22 -9.26 -4.72
CA PHE A 52 -7.02 -9.48 -3.52
C PHE A 52 -8.52 -9.55 -3.83
N ARG A 53 -9.04 -8.70 -4.71
CA ARG A 53 -10.44 -8.74 -5.12
C ARG A 53 -10.78 -10.06 -5.81
N ILE A 54 -9.93 -10.52 -6.72
CA ILE A 54 -10.11 -11.84 -7.36
C ILE A 54 -10.11 -12.94 -6.30
N ARG A 55 -9.13 -12.91 -5.39
CA ARG A 55 -9.07 -13.88 -4.29
C ARG A 55 -10.34 -13.85 -3.43
N LEU A 56 -10.87 -12.67 -3.16
CA LEU A 56 -12.10 -12.52 -2.40
C LEU A 56 -13.30 -13.16 -3.12
N HIS A 57 -13.37 -13.09 -4.45
CA HIS A 57 -14.42 -13.74 -5.25
C HIS A 57 -14.34 -15.26 -5.29
N VAL A 58 -13.16 -15.84 -5.19
CA VAL A 58 -12.93 -17.30 -5.28
C VAL A 58 -12.99 -17.98 -3.92
N THR A 59 -12.82 -17.21 -2.85
CA THR A 59 -12.74 -17.74 -1.48
C THR A 59 -14.14 -17.93 -0.88
N SER A 60 -14.32 -18.96 -0.05
CA SER A 60 -15.59 -19.18 0.69
C SER A 60 -15.95 -17.96 1.54
N VAL A 61 -17.25 -17.66 1.67
CA VAL A 61 -17.76 -16.46 2.37
C VAL A 61 -17.20 -16.29 3.78
N PRO A 62 -17.16 -17.33 4.66
CA PRO A 62 -16.61 -17.14 6.01
C PRO A 62 -15.15 -16.71 6.01
N TYR A 63 -14.32 -17.40 5.22
CA TYR A 63 -12.90 -17.08 5.13
C TYR A 63 -12.66 -15.73 4.41
N GLY A 64 -13.45 -15.42 3.39
CA GLY A 64 -13.44 -14.14 2.68
C GLY A 64 -13.78 -12.97 3.62
N THR A 65 -14.75 -13.14 4.50
CA THR A 65 -15.13 -12.13 5.52
C THR A 65 -13.96 -11.82 6.46
N LEU A 66 -13.30 -12.85 6.99
CA LEU A 66 -12.11 -12.67 7.85
C LEU A 66 -10.95 -12.01 7.10
N LEU A 67 -10.72 -12.38 5.85
CA LEU A 67 -9.69 -11.75 5.02
C LEU A 67 -10.00 -10.28 4.76
N ALA A 68 -11.24 -9.96 4.40
CA ALA A 68 -11.69 -8.58 4.18
C ALA A 68 -11.53 -7.75 5.46
N TYR A 69 -11.98 -8.27 6.60
CA TYR A 69 -11.86 -7.64 7.91
C TYR A 69 -10.38 -7.35 8.27
N LYS A 70 -9.51 -8.36 8.23
CA LYS A 70 -8.07 -8.20 8.52
C LYS A 70 -7.40 -7.16 7.59
N ARG A 71 -7.80 -7.13 6.32
CA ARG A 71 -7.25 -6.16 5.37
C ARG A 71 -7.77 -4.74 5.61
N LEU A 72 -9.03 -4.59 6.03
CA LEU A 72 -9.59 -3.30 6.44
C LEU A 72 -8.92 -2.76 7.70
N LEU A 73 -8.65 -3.59 8.71
CA LEU A 73 -7.86 -3.22 9.88
C LEU A 73 -6.49 -2.65 9.48
N LYS A 74 -5.78 -3.34 8.58
CA LYS A 74 -4.45 -2.90 8.12
C LYS A 74 -4.51 -1.59 7.33
N LYS A 75 -5.51 -1.42 6.45
CA LYS A 75 -5.70 -0.20 5.66
C LYS A 75 -6.18 0.96 6.52
N GLY A 76 -7.17 0.73 7.37
CA GLY A 76 -7.70 1.71 8.31
C GLY A 76 -6.61 2.23 9.24
N GLY A 77 -5.83 1.34 9.85
CA GLY A 77 -4.73 1.72 10.74
C GLY A 77 -3.69 2.66 10.08
N ARG A 78 -3.45 2.48 8.78
CA ARG A 78 -2.57 3.40 8.03
C ARG A 78 -3.22 4.76 7.73
N VAL A 79 -4.54 4.79 7.59
CA VAL A 79 -5.29 6.01 7.25
C VAL A 79 -5.57 6.84 8.50
N PHE A 80 -6.02 6.19 9.55
CA PHE A 80 -6.30 6.83 10.86
C PHE A 80 -5.04 7.07 11.69
N ARG A 81 -3.89 6.49 11.29
CA ARG A 81 -2.61 6.52 12.04
C ARG A 81 -2.74 5.94 13.44
N GLU A 82 -3.59 4.96 13.60
CA GLU A 82 -3.94 4.34 14.87
C GLU A 82 -3.80 2.81 14.78
N ASN A 83 -3.48 2.17 15.91
CA ASN A 83 -3.42 0.71 15.96
C ASN A 83 -4.84 0.14 16.10
N LEU A 84 -5.49 -0.16 14.98
CA LEU A 84 -6.84 -0.70 14.98
C LEU A 84 -6.95 -2.17 15.42
N LYS A 85 -5.82 -2.84 15.66
CA LYS A 85 -5.84 -4.24 16.12
C LYS A 85 -6.28 -4.38 17.58
N SER A 86 -6.14 -3.33 18.37
CA SER A 86 -6.56 -3.29 19.78
C SER A 86 -8.03 -2.86 19.94
N LYS A 87 -8.68 -2.41 18.86
CA LYS A 87 -10.08 -1.98 18.91
C LYS A 87 -11.02 -3.16 18.76
N THR A 88 -12.13 -3.07 19.48
CA THR A 88 -13.22 -4.02 19.32
C THR A 88 -13.92 -3.85 17.97
N PRO A 89 -14.63 -4.89 17.45
CA PRO A 89 -15.40 -4.78 16.22
C PRO A 89 -16.43 -3.64 16.23
N HIS A 90 -17.00 -3.35 17.40
CA HIS A 90 -17.93 -2.26 17.59
C HIS A 90 -17.26 -0.89 17.41
N GLU A 91 -16.16 -0.64 18.11
CA GLU A 91 -15.38 0.61 17.98
C GLU A 91 -14.87 0.82 16.55
N LEU A 92 -14.53 -0.29 15.86
CA LEU A 92 -14.14 -0.23 14.47
C LEU A 92 -15.30 0.19 13.56
N SER A 93 -16.50 -0.34 13.81
CA SER A 93 -17.71 0.03 13.05
C SER A 93 -18.07 1.51 13.25
N GLU A 94 -17.99 2.02 14.47
CA GLU A 94 -18.22 3.45 14.78
C GLU A 94 -17.17 4.35 14.07
N LEU A 95 -15.90 3.94 14.09
CA LEU A 95 -14.85 4.67 13.40
C LEU A 95 -15.08 4.76 11.89
N PHE A 96 -15.56 3.67 11.26
CA PHE A 96 -15.90 3.69 9.84
C PHE A 96 -17.19 4.45 9.56
N LEU A 97 -18.14 4.42 10.49
CA LEU A 97 -19.37 5.21 10.39
C LEU A 97 -19.07 6.72 10.40
N SER A 98 -18.09 7.17 11.21
CA SER A 98 -17.65 8.57 11.26
C SER A 98 -17.12 9.10 9.92
N ILE A 99 -16.63 8.21 9.05
CA ILE A 99 -16.19 8.55 7.68
C ILE A 99 -17.25 8.27 6.61
N GLY A 100 -18.49 8.02 7.03
CA GLY A 100 -19.63 7.80 6.14
C GLY A 100 -19.66 6.41 5.50
N CYS A 101 -19.14 5.40 6.17
CA CYS A 101 -19.18 4.02 5.71
C CYS A 101 -19.63 3.07 6.82
N ASP A 102 -20.78 2.46 6.63
CA ASP A 102 -21.26 1.42 7.54
C ASP A 102 -20.63 0.08 7.18
N ILE A 103 -19.83 -0.45 8.12
CA ILE A 103 -19.23 -1.80 8.04
C ILE A 103 -19.67 -2.68 9.22
N SER A 104 -20.72 -2.28 9.96
CA SER A 104 -21.19 -2.98 11.15
C SER A 104 -21.51 -4.45 10.86
N CYS A 105 -22.17 -4.75 9.75
CA CYS A 105 -22.45 -6.11 9.31
C CYS A 105 -21.16 -6.94 9.11
N LEU A 106 -20.14 -6.36 8.47
CA LEU A 106 -18.87 -7.05 8.23
C LEU A 106 -18.13 -7.33 9.55
N CYS A 107 -18.15 -6.37 10.48
CA CYS A 107 -17.53 -6.50 11.80
C CYS A 107 -18.26 -7.58 12.61
N HIS A 108 -19.59 -7.53 12.66
CA HIS A 108 -20.42 -8.51 13.35
C HIS A 108 -20.22 -9.93 12.81
N TYR A 109 -20.23 -10.11 11.49
CA TYR A 109 -20.02 -11.43 10.90
C TYR A 109 -18.58 -11.94 11.11
N ALA A 110 -17.58 -11.07 11.08
CA ALA A 110 -16.21 -11.45 11.38
C ALA A 110 -16.08 -11.93 12.84
N GLU A 111 -16.76 -11.26 13.78
CA GLU A 111 -16.81 -11.65 15.18
C GLU A 111 -17.51 -13.01 15.36
N GLN A 112 -18.70 -13.19 14.77
CA GLN A 112 -19.43 -14.43 14.85
C GLN A 112 -18.65 -15.63 14.27
N ILE A 113 -17.96 -15.43 13.14
CA ILE A 113 -17.12 -16.48 12.54
C ILE A 113 -15.94 -16.84 13.46
N LEU A 114 -15.39 -15.89 14.20
CA LEU A 114 -14.27 -16.13 15.11
C LEU A 114 -14.68 -16.84 16.40
N TYR A 115 -15.87 -16.56 16.92
CA TYR A 115 -16.28 -17.00 18.26
C TYR A 115 -17.44 -18.01 18.27
N ALA A 116 -18.18 -18.18 17.16
CA ALA A 116 -19.29 -19.12 17.04
C ALA A 116 -18.95 -20.23 16.02
N PRO A 117 -18.50 -21.40 16.47
CA PRO A 117 -18.23 -22.53 15.57
C PRO A 117 -19.49 -22.91 14.78
N GLY A 118 -19.35 -22.99 13.46
CA GLY A 118 -20.46 -23.35 12.57
C GLY A 118 -21.35 -22.18 12.13
N PHE A 119 -21.05 -20.94 12.53
CA PHE A 119 -21.78 -19.79 12.05
C PHE A 119 -21.61 -19.59 10.53
N VAL A 120 -22.74 -19.50 9.83
CA VAL A 120 -22.78 -19.19 8.40
C VAL A 120 -23.27 -17.76 8.24
N ALA A 121 -22.40 -16.89 7.74
CA ALA A 121 -22.76 -15.49 7.53
C ALA A 121 -23.89 -15.39 6.47
N PRO A 122 -25.01 -14.71 6.75
CA PRO A 122 -26.13 -14.57 5.83
C PRO A 122 -25.88 -13.50 4.77
N ILE A 123 -24.67 -13.48 4.21
CA ILE A 123 -24.28 -12.57 3.13
C ILE A 123 -23.82 -13.36 1.92
N THR A 124 -24.11 -12.83 0.75
CA THR A 124 -23.59 -13.36 -0.50
C THR A 124 -22.18 -12.88 -0.77
N GLN A 125 -21.44 -13.65 -1.58
CA GLN A 125 -20.10 -13.26 -2.03
C GLN A 125 -20.07 -11.88 -2.68
N LYS A 126 -21.11 -11.55 -3.44
CA LYS A 126 -21.27 -10.24 -4.08
C LYS A 126 -21.39 -9.12 -3.05
N GLN A 127 -22.24 -9.27 -2.05
CA GLN A 127 -22.41 -8.29 -0.97
C GLN A 127 -21.12 -8.09 -0.18
N LEU A 128 -20.37 -9.17 0.10
CA LEU A 128 -19.07 -9.08 0.76
C LEU A 128 -18.08 -8.22 -0.05
N CYS A 129 -18.01 -8.44 -1.36
CA CYS A 129 -17.14 -7.67 -2.23
C CYS A 129 -17.55 -6.19 -2.33
N GLU A 130 -18.86 -5.91 -2.37
CA GLU A 130 -19.42 -4.56 -2.41
C GLU A 130 -19.13 -3.81 -1.10
N ASN A 131 -19.36 -4.43 0.05
CA ASN A 131 -19.06 -3.86 1.37
C ASN A 131 -17.58 -3.55 1.52
N TYR A 132 -16.70 -4.47 1.12
CA TYR A 132 -15.27 -4.23 1.12
C TYR A 132 -14.85 -3.08 0.18
N ALA A 133 -15.42 -3.03 -1.02
CA ALA A 133 -15.13 -1.97 -1.99
C ALA A 133 -15.59 -0.59 -1.49
N SER A 134 -16.79 -0.53 -0.87
CA SER A 134 -17.34 0.69 -0.26
C SER A 134 -16.44 1.21 0.86
N ALA A 135 -16.02 0.34 1.78
CA ALA A 135 -15.10 0.69 2.86
C ALA A 135 -13.75 1.20 2.33
N CYS A 136 -13.20 0.56 1.32
CA CYS A 136 -11.97 1.04 0.68
C CYS A 136 -12.13 2.41 0.01
N LYS A 137 -13.30 2.68 -0.58
CA LYS A 137 -13.62 3.98 -1.20
C LYS A 137 -13.73 5.07 -0.15
N ALA A 138 -14.40 4.80 0.98
CA ALA A 138 -14.52 5.74 2.11
C ALA A 138 -13.13 6.09 2.69
N LEU A 139 -12.28 5.09 2.96
CA LEU A 139 -10.91 5.31 3.43
C LEU A 139 -10.07 6.17 2.45
N ARG A 140 -10.24 5.97 1.15
CA ARG A 140 -9.54 6.78 0.14
C ARG A 140 -10.02 8.23 0.14
N ARG A 141 -11.34 8.47 0.29
CA ARG A 141 -11.93 9.80 0.39
C ARG A 141 -11.40 10.50 1.63
N TYR A 142 -11.50 9.88 2.80
CA TYR A 142 -11.03 10.42 4.06
C TYR A 142 -9.54 10.78 4.01
N ARG A 143 -8.68 9.94 3.43
CA ARG A 143 -7.26 10.24 3.26
C ARG A 143 -7.00 11.48 2.39
N LYS A 144 -7.86 11.72 1.39
CA LYS A 144 -7.74 12.92 0.53
C LYS A 144 -8.17 14.19 1.26
N THR A 145 -9.30 14.13 1.99
CA THR A 145 -9.82 15.29 2.75
C THR A 145 -8.97 15.63 3.96
N GLY A 146 -8.48 14.64 4.70
CA GLY A 146 -7.59 14.85 5.85
C GLY A 146 -6.22 15.46 5.47
N ARG A 147 -5.75 15.26 4.24
CA ARG A 147 -4.58 15.98 3.72
C ARG A 147 -4.86 17.45 3.37
N SER A 148 -6.09 17.77 2.97
CA SER A 148 -6.47 19.15 2.62
C SER A 148 -6.70 20.02 3.86
N GLY A 149 -7.09 19.41 4.99
CA GLY A 149 -7.35 20.16 6.24
C GLY A 149 -6.10 20.63 6.96
N ASN A 150 -5.00 19.87 6.89
CA ASN A 150 -3.75 20.24 7.57
C ASN A 150 -2.99 21.41 6.89
N HIS A 151 -3.32 21.75 5.65
CA HIS A 151 -2.66 22.88 4.94
C HIS A 151 -3.34 24.23 5.23
N LYS A 152 -4.48 24.24 5.94
CA LYS A 152 -5.19 25.50 6.31
C LYS A 152 -4.99 25.93 7.76
N ALA A 153 -4.27 25.14 8.57
CA ALA A 153 -4.03 25.44 9.97
C ALA A 153 -2.69 26.16 10.24
N ASP A 154 -1.85 26.32 9.22
CA ASP A 154 -0.51 26.97 9.33
C ASP A 154 -0.44 28.33 8.59
N VAL A 155 -1.54 29.08 8.48
CA VAL A 155 -1.54 30.45 7.96
C VAL A 155 -2.13 31.39 8.98
#